data_a8eeb266dd87e00bfe09ac27f2a60b20
#
_entry.id   a8eeb266dd87e00bfe09ac27f2a60b20
#
_cell.length_a   1.000
_cell.length_b   1.000
_cell.length_c   1.000
_cell.angle_alpha   90.00
_cell.angle_beta   90.00
_cell.angle_gamma   90.00
#
_symmetry.space_group_name_H-M   'P 1'
#
loop_
_entity.id
_entity.type
_entity.pdbx_description
1 polymer ?
#
loop_
_entity_poly.entity_id
_entity_poly.type
_entity_poly.pdbx_seq_one_letter_code
_entity_poly.pdbx_strand_id
1 'polypeptide(L)'
;MESISSLLADYGADIPLAFWTNIRLAFLATLGSFVLGVVLALFRISPVPSLRAIGTAYVNVVRNTPLTIVMLLGVLAVWGQLKITFSSDFTLNFFIYAVIALSLYHAAFMCEAIRSGVNTVPLGQAEAARSIGLGFLPAARHVILPQALRGAITPLGNTVIALTKNTTVAAAASVAEASGLMKRMIEFSPDVMVAIFLTFAIGFCLIVIPIGLLTTWASEKWAVAR
;
A
#
# COMPACT_ATOMS: atom_id res chain seq x y z
N MET A 1 -6.24 31.34 -24.77
CA MET A 1 -6.55 31.11 -23.33
C MET A 1 -7.61 30.04 -23.24
N GLU A 2 -7.21 28.82 -22.93
CA GLU A 2 -8.19 27.81 -22.57
C GLU A 2 -8.84 28.20 -21.24
N SER A 3 -10.14 28.16 -21.20
CA SER A 3 -10.89 28.44 -19.98
C SER A 3 -11.05 27.16 -19.17
N ILE A 4 -11.20 27.27 -17.83
CA ILE A 4 -11.49 26.12 -16.97
C ILE A 4 -12.72 25.34 -17.49
N SER A 5 -13.65 26.03 -18.15
CA SER A 5 -14.83 25.40 -18.75
C SER A 5 -14.50 24.48 -19.93
N SER A 6 -13.51 24.81 -20.77
CA SER A 6 -13.08 23.91 -21.86
C SER A 6 -12.39 22.66 -21.31
N LEU A 7 -11.53 22.82 -20.29
CA LEU A 7 -10.92 21.69 -19.63
C LEU A 7 -11.93 20.71 -18.99
N LEU A 8 -12.96 21.26 -18.35
CA LEU A 8 -14.04 20.42 -17.79
C LEU A 8 -14.88 19.75 -18.86
N ALA A 9 -15.04 20.36 -20.03
CA ALA A 9 -15.71 19.73 -21.17
C ALA A 9 -14.89 18.55 -21.73
N ASP A 10 -13.55 18.72 -21.81
CA ASP A 10 -12.66 17.73 -22.42
C ASP A 10 -12.29 16.59 -21.45
N TYR A 11 -12.05 16.88 -20.16
CA TYR A 11 -11.53 15.93 -19.19
C TYR A 11 -12.46 15.65 -18.01
N GLY A 12 -13.63 16.30 -17.94
CA GLY A 12 -14.52 16.20 -16.77
C GLY A 12 -14.99 14.77 -16.45
N ALA A 13 -15.16 13.92 -17.47
CA ALA A 13 -15.49 12.52 -17.29
C ALA A 13 -14.28 11.66 -16.89
N ASP A 14 -13.07 12.04 -17.32
CA ASP A 14 -11.86 11.27 -17.08
C ASP A 14 -11.33 11.44 -15.65
N ILE A 15 -11.54 12.62 -15.04
CA ILE A 15 -11.05 12.90 -13.68
C ILE A 15 -11.61 11.91 -12.65
N PRO A 16 -12.93 11.67 -12.52
CA PRO A 16 -13.47 10.70 -11.59
C PRO A 16 -12.99 9.26 -11.89
N LEU A 17 -12.86 8.88 -13.17
CA LEU A 17 -12.39 7.56 -13.58
C LEU A 17 -10.93 7.35 -13.19
N ALA A 18 -10.08 8.36 -13.33
CA ALA A 18 -8.70 8.32 -12.93
C ALA A 18 -8.56 8.18 -11.40
N PHE A 19 -9.31 8.92 -10.60
CA PHE A 19 -9.36 8.76 -9.14
C PHE A 19 -9.93 7.40 -8.72
N TRP A 20 -10.93 6.89 -9.43
CA TRP A 20 -11.44 5.53 -9.19
C TRP A 20 -10.36 4.47 -9.40
N THR A 21 -9.49 4.67 -10.39
CA THR A 21 -8.32 3.79 -10.60
C THR A 21 -7.38 3.83 -9.39
N ASN A 22 -7.08 5.00 -8.82
CA ASN A 22 -6.28 5.10 -7.59
C ASN A 22 -6.94 4.40 -6.40
N ILE A 23 -8.27 4.53 -6.24
CA ILE A 23 -9.01 3.86 -5.17
C ILE A 23 -8.90 2.33 -5.31
N ARG A 24 -9.10 1.79 -6.53
CA ARG A 24 -8.96 0.34 -6.79
C ARG A 24 -7.54 -0.15 -6.54
N LEU A 25 -6.53 0.60 -7.00
CA LEU A 25 -5.12 0.29 -6.71
C LEU A 25 -4.85 0.27 -5.21
N ALA A 26 -5.28 1.31 -4.49
CA ALA A 26 -5.08 1.42 -3.05
C ALA A 26 -5.74 0.25 -2.29
N PHE A 27 -6.98 -0.07 -2.64
CA PHE A 27 -7.73 -1.16 -2.00
C PHE A 27 -7.07 -2.52 -2.21
N LEU A 28 -6.81 -2.89 -3.48
CA LEU A 28 -6.24 -4.20 -3.81
C LEU A 28 -4.82 -4.35 -3.30
N ALA A 29 -4.00 -3.31 -3.44
CA ALA A 29 -2.63 -3.33 -2.93
C ALA A 29 -2.58 -3.34 -1.40
N THR A 30 -3.53 -2.71 -0.70
CA THR A 30 -3.64 -2.80 0.76
C THR A 30 -3.93 -4.23 1.20
N LEU A 31 -4.88 -4.92 0.55
CA LEU A 31 -5.17 -6.32 0.86
C LEU A 31 -3.95 -7.22 0.60
N GLY A 32 -3.31 -7.08 -0.56
CA GLY A 32 -2.11 -7.85 -0.90
C GLY A 32 -0.95 -7.59 0.05
N SER A 33 -0.67 -6.32 0.33
CA SER A 33 0.41 -5.94 1.25
C SER A 33 0.15 -6.36 2.70
N PHE A 34 -1.10 -6.34 3.15
CA PHE A 34 -1.46 -6.80 4.49
C PHE A 34 -1.24 -8.30 4.64
N VAL A 35 -1.73 -9.12 3.70
CA VAL A 35 -1.53 -10.57 3.73
C VAL A 35 -0.04 -10.93 3.72
N LEU A 36 0.73 -10.36 2.78
CA LEU A 36 2.17 -10.58 2.71
C LEU A 36 2.90 -10.04 3.94
N GLY A 37 2.48 -8.88 4.46
CA GLY A 37 3.03 -8.27 5.66
C GLY A 37 2.84 -9.13 6.91
N VAL A 38 1.69 -9.79 7.07
CA VAL A 38 1.44 -10.77 8.15
C VAL A 38 2.40 -11.96 8.02
N VAL A 39 2.55 -12.52 6.81
CA VAL A 39 3.46 -13.65 6.56
C VAL A 39 4.91 -13.25 6.90
N LEU A 40 5.35 -12.10 6.43
CA LEU A 40 6.70 -11.57 6.72
C LEU A 40 6.90 -11.30 8.22
N ALA A 41 5.88 -10.79 8.91
CA ALA A 41 5.94 -10.58 10.36
C ALA A 41 6.07 -11.90 11.11
N LEU A 42 5.32 -12.94 10.71
CA LEU A 42 5.45 -14.29 11.25
C LEU A 42 6.85 -14.87 11.02
N PHE A 43 7.43 -14.67 9.83
CA PHE A 43 8.80 -15.08 9.55
C PHE A 43 9.80 -14.41 10.52
N ARG A 44 9.64 -13.11 10.74
CA ARG A 44 10.57 -12.32 11.56
C ARG A 44 10.47 -12.59 13.06
N ILE A 45 9.32 -13.05 13.55
CA ILE A 45 9.16 -13.49 14.96
C ILE A 45 9.35 -14.99 15.15
N SER A 46 9.57 -15.76 14.08
CA SER A 46 9.72 -17.21 14.09
C SER A 46 10.95 -17.64 14.92
N PRO A 47 10.89 -18.76 15.63
CA PRO A 47 12.07 -19.38 16.26
C PRO A 47 13.08 -19.92 15.24
N VAL A 48 12.68 -20.13 13.97
CA VAL A 48 13.54 -20.68 12.90
C VAL A 48 14.45 -19.59 12.33
N PRO A 49 15.80 -19.71 12.46
CA PRO A 49 16.72 -18.65 12.04
C PRO A 49 16.66 -18.30 10.54
N SER A 50 16.46 -19.30 9.68
CA SER A 50 16.36 -19.10 8.22
C SER A 50 15.14 -18.26 7.85
N LEU A 51 13.98 -18.50 8.45
CA LEU A 51 12.78 -17.68 8.22
C LEU A 51 12.99 -16.24 8.68
N ARG A 52 13.60 -16.03 9.85
CA ARG A 52 13.94 -14.67 10.31
C ARG A 52 14.90 -13.97 9.35
N ALA A 53 15.90 -14.67 8.85
CA ALA A 53 16.86 -14.10 7.90
C ALA A 53 16.17 -13.68 6.59
N ILE A 54 15.34 -14.55 6.00
CA ILE A 54 14.58 -14.26 4.78
C ILE A 54 13.66 -13.04 4.98
N GLY A 55 12.84 -13.03 6.05
CA GLY A 55 11.93 -11.92 6.32
C GLY A 55 12.67 -10.60 6.57
N THR A 56 13.82 -10.65 7.24
CA THR A 56 14.64 -9.46 7.50
C THR A 56 15.32 -8.96 6.23
N ALA A 57 15.87 -9.85 5.41
CA ALA A 57 16.48 -9.50 4.14
C ALA A 57 15.47 -8.84 3.20
N TYR A 58 14.26 -9.42 3.06
CA TYR A 58 13.20 -8.85 2.25
C TYR A 58 12.85 -7.42 2.69
N VAL A 59 12.57 -7.23 3.97
CA VAL A 59 12.18 -5.93 4.51
C VAL A 59 13.28 -4.89 4.31
N ASN A 60 14.54 -5.26 4.57
CA ASN A 60 15.67 -4.35 4.40
C ASN A 60 15.89 -3.98 2.93
N VAL A 61 15.82 -4.94 2.00
CA VAL A 61 16.00 -4.67 0.57
C VAL A 61 14.87 -3.78 0.06
N VAL A 62 13.62 -4.16 0.31
CA VAL A 62 12.46 -3.45 -0.25
C VAL A 62 12.36 -2.02 0.31
N ARG A 63 12.54 -1.82 1.61
CA ARG A 63 12.46 -0.48 2.22
C ARG A 63 13.57 0.46 1.77
N ASN A 64 14.71 -0.05 1.35
CA ASN A 64 15.83 0.73 0.85
C ASN A 64 15.86 0.85 -0.68
N THR A 65 14.85 0.32 -1.37
CA THR A 65 14.68 0.45 -2.82
C THR A 65 13.58 1.47 -3.12
N PRO A 66 13.78 2.43 -4.04
CA PRO A 66 12.71 3.32 -4.45
C PRO A 66 11.53 2.56 -5.09
N LEU A 67 10.29 2.92 -4.73
CA LEU A 67 9.08 2.27 -5.28
C LEU A 67 9.04 2.31 -6.82
N THR A 68 9.48 3.42 -7.42
CA THR A 68 9.52 3.57 -8.88
C THR A 68 10.38 2.50 -9.54
N ILE A 69 11.49 2.11 -8.91
CA ILE A 69 12.35 1.02 -9.43
C ILE A 69 11.60 -0.31 -9.37
N VAL A 70 10.90 -0.61 -8.26
CA VAL A 70 10.11 -1.84 -8.12
C VAL A 70 9.00 -1.89 -9.18
N MET A 71 8.35 -0.74 -9.44
CA MET A 71 7.31 -0.61 -10.46
C MET A 71 7.86 -0.87 -11.86
N LEU A 72 8.98 -0.21 -12.21
CA LEU A 72 9.63 -0.36 -13.51
C LEU A 72 10.19 -1.76 -13.74
N LEU A 73 10.73 -2.43 -12.71
CA LEU A 73 11.16 -3.82 -12.79
C LEU A 73 10.01 -4.74 -13.18
N GLY A 74 8.80 -4.55 -12.62
CA GLY A 74 7.62 -5.30 -13.01
C GLY A 74 7.32 -5.16 -14.50
N VAL A 75 7.31 -3.93 -15.02
CA VAL A 75 6.96 -3.66 -16.41
C VAL A 75 8.12 -3.98 -17.36
N LEU A 76 9.33 -3.48 -17.10
CA LEU A 76 10.43 -3.61 -18.05
C LEU A 76 11.08 -4.99 -18.02
N ALA A 77 11.27 -5.57 -16.83
CA ALA A 77 11.92 -6.88 -16.73
C ALA A 77 10.90 -8.03 -16.85
N VAL A 78 9.83 -8.03 -16.03
CA VAL A 78 8.93 -9.18 -15.98
C VAL A 78 8.03 -9.23 -17.21
N TRP A 79 7.38 -8.13 -17.59
CA TRP A 79 6.58 -8.09 -18.80
C TRP A 79 7.44 -7.95 -20.06
N GLY A 80 8.35 -6.96 -20.08
CA GLY A 80 9.11 -6.59 -21.28
C GLY A 80 10.10 -7.67 -21.71
N GLN A 81 10.86 -8.27 -20.80
CA GLN A 81 11.90 -9.25 -21.10
C GLN A 81 11.40 -10.70 -20.95
N LEU A 82 10.75 -11.02 -19.82
CA LEU A 82 10.28 -12.38 -19.54
C LEU A 82 8.95 -12.70 -20.25
N LYS A 83 8.29 -11.69 -20.86
CA LYS A 83 7.01 -11.83 -21.57
C LYS A 83 5.89 -12.46 -20.74
N ILE A 84 5.96 -12.34 -19.42
CA ILE A 84 4.89 -12.80 -18.54
C ILE A 84 3.73 -11.81 -18.68
N THR A 85 2.54 -12.30 -18.98
CA THR A 85 1.32 -11.49 -19.12
C THR A 85 0.22 -12.07 -18.24
N PHE A 86 -0.50 -11.20 -17.55
CA PHE A 86 -1.65 -11.59 -16.73
C PHE A 86 -2.99 -11.41 -17.45
N SER A 87 -3.01 -10.59 -18.50
CA SER A 87 -4.18 -10.32 -19.32
C SER A 87 -3.76 -9.97 -20.75
N SER A 88 -4.60 -10.30 -21.72
CA SER A 88 -4.48 -9.83 -23.11
C SER A 88 -4.85 -8.35 -23.27
N ASP A 89 -5.65 -7.81 -22.36
CA ASP A 89 -5.92 -6.37 -22.26
C ASP A 89 -4.73 -5.67 -21.60
N PHE A 90 -4.06 -4.79 -22.33
CA PHE A 90 -2.91 -4.04 -21.85
C PHE A 90 -3.23 -3.19 -20.62
N THR A 91 -4.39 -2.54 -20.59
CA THR A 91 -4.81 -1.70 -19.49
C THR A 91 -4.94 -2.51 -18.19
N LEU A 92 -5.64 -3.65 -18.27
CA LEU A 92 -5.78 -4.56 -17.15
C LEU A 92 -4.43 -5.20 -16.77
N ASN A 93 -3.60 -5.54 -17.76
CA ASN A 93 -2.29 -6.13 -17.51
C ASN A 93 -1.39 -5.20 -16.69
N PHE A 94 -1.25 -3.94 -17.09
CA PHE A 94 -0.44 -2.97 -16.34
C PHE A 94 -1.04 -2.59 -14.99
N PHE A 95 -2.37 -2.56 -14.89
CA PHE A 95 -3.04 -2.41 -13.61
C PHE A 95 -2.68 -3.54 -12.63
N ILE A 96 -2.67 -4.79 -13.09
CA ILE A 96 -2.26 -5.95 -12.26
C ILE A 96 -0.80 -5.82 -11.84
N TYR A 97 0.10 -5.43 -12.75
CA TYR A 97 1.50 -5.17 -12.42
C TYR A 97 1.65 -4.12 -11.33
N ALA A 98 0.89 -3.01 -11.44
CA ALA A 98 0.92 -1.95 -10.43
C ALA A 98 0.40 -2.45 -9.07
N VAL A 99 -0.68 -3.24 -9.04
CA VAL A 99 -1.19 -3.85 -7.80
C VAL A 99 -0.14 -4.75 -7.16
N ILE A 100 0.51 -5.62 -7.95
CA ILE A 100 1.55 -6.53 -7.46
C ILE A 100 2.75 -5.74 -6.92
N ALA A 101 3.26 -4.76 -7.67
CA ALA A 101 4.41 -3.95 -7.26
C ALA A 101 4.12 -3.17 -5.97
N LEU A 102 2.96 -2.51 -5.88
CA LEU A 102 2.51 -1.81 -4.67
C LEU A 102 2.34 -2.77 -3.49
N SER A 103 1.78 -3.97 -3.72
CA SER A 103 1.60 -4.98 -2.68
C SER A 103 2.93 -5.48 -2.14
N LEU A 104 3.85 -5.84 -3.01
CA LEU A 104 5.19 -6.29 -2.64
C LEU A 104 5.94 -5.19 -1.89
N TYR A 105 5.91 -3.97 -2.41
CA TYR A 105 6.61 -2.85 -1.76
C TYR A 105 6.07 -2.56 -0.37
N HIS A 106 4.75 -2.39 -0.24
CA HIS A 106 4.13 -2.04 1.05
C HIS A 106 4.04 -3.20 2.03
N ALA A 107 4.21 -4.46 1.59
CA ALA A 107 4.31 -5.61 2.49
C ALA A 107 5.44 -5.47 3.52
N ALA A 108 6.56 -4.86 3.13
CA ALA A 108 7.67 -4.59 4.04
C ALA A 108 7.28 -3.59 5.15
N PHE A 109 6.51 -2.56 4.81
CA PHE A 109 6.02 -1.56 5.77
C PHE A 109 4.88 -2.12 6.63
N MET A 110 3.97 -2.92 6.06
CA MET A 110 2.94 -3.65 6.83
C MET A 110 3.58 -4.61 7.83
N CYS A 111 4.62 -5.33 7.43
CA CYS A 111 5.41 -6.19 8.32
C CYS A 111 5.97 -5.42 9.52
N GLU A 112 6.58 -4.25 9.29
CA GLU A 112 7.11 -3.42 10.38
C GLU A 112 6.00 -2.86 11.28
N ALA A 113 4.87 -2.46 10.70
CA ALA A 113 3.72 -1.99 11.45
C ALA A 113 3.18 -3.09 12.38
N ILE A 114 3.01 -4.32 11.86
CA ILE A 114 2.57 -5.48 12.65
C ILE A 114 3.60 -5.82 13.73
N ARG A 115 4.88 -5.82 13.40
CA ARG A 115 5.97 -6.09 14.34
C ARG A 115 6.02 -5.03 15.47
N SER A 116 5.75 -3.77 15.15
CA SER A 116 5.58 -2.74 16.17
C SER A 116 4.45 -3.07 17.13
N GLY A 117 3.34 -3.61 16.62
CA GLY A 117 2.24 -4.11 17.46
C GLY A 117 2.62 -5.34 18.29
N VAL A 118 3.39 -6.29 17.72
CA VAL A 118 3.89 -7.45 18.49
C VAL A 118 4.70 -7.01 19.69
N ASN A 119 5.50 -5.96 19.57
CA ASN A 119 6.30 -5.42 20.67
C ASN A 119 5.44 -4.79 21.79
N THR A 120 4.14 -4.56 21.57
CA THR A 120 3.21 -4.10 22.63
C THR A 120 2.60 -5.23 23.43
N VAL A 121 2.72 -6.49 22.95
CA VAL A 121 2.18 -7.66 23.63
C VAL A 121 3.11 -8.06 24.78
N PRO A 122 2.61 -8.19 26.02
CA PRO A 122 3.43 -8.60 27.15
C PRO A 122 4.07 -9.97 26.94
N LEU A 123 5.35 -10.13 27.24
CA LEU A 123 6.08 -11.39 27.07
C LEU A 123 5.40 -12.57 27.78
N GLY A 124 4.79 -12.34 28.94
CA GLY A 124 4.05 -13.36 29.69
C GLY A 124 2.91 -14.00 28.90
N GLN A 125 2.34 -13.34 27.90
CA GLN A 125 1.33 -13.93 27.02
C GLN A 125 1.92 -15.06 26.17
N ALA A 126 3.11 -14.88 25.63
CA ALA A 126 3.81 -15.91 24.87
C ALA A 126 4.28 -17.06 25.78
N GLU A 127 4.68 -16.75 27.00
CA GLU A 127 5.09 -17.76 28.00
C GLU A 127 3.89 -18.59 28.48
N ALA A 128 2.77 -17.93 28.79
CA ALA A 128 1.52 -18.61 29.18
C ALA A 128 1.01 -19.54 28.07
N ALA A 129 1.03 -19.07 26.81
CA ALA A 129 0.66 -19.92 25.67
C ALA A 129 1.53 -21.17 25.56
N ARG A 130 2.84 -21.05 25.78
CA ARG A 130 3.75 -22.20 25.78
C ARG A 130 3.52 -23.13 26.96
N SER A 131 3.21 -22.59 28.14
CA SER A 131 2.96 -23.40 29.37
C SER A 131 1.76 -24.33 29.22
N ILE A 132 0.76 -23.97 28.39
CA ILE A 132 -0.38 -24.82 28.08
C ILE A 132 -0.16 -25.69 26.82
N GLY A 133 1.11 -25.78 26.31
CA GLY A 133 1.50 -26.67 25.20
C GLY A 133 1.25 -26.10 23.80
N LEU A 134 0.92 -24.82 23.63
CA LEU A 134 0.77 -24.23 22.31
C LEU A 134 2.13 -24.10 21.61
N GLY A 135 2.24 -24.70 20.41
CA GLY A 135 3.38 -24.47 19.51
C GLY A 135 3.37 -23.02 18.96
N PHE A 136 4.45 -22.68 18.23
CA PHE A 136 4.62 -21.30 17.71
C PHE A 136 3.44 -20.78 16.90
N LEU A 137 2.97 -21.53 15.90
CA LEU A 137 1.90 -21.02 15.00
C LEU A 137 0.54 -20.87 15.71
N PRO A 138 0.06 -21.85 16.53
CA PRO A 138 -1.14 -21.66 17.35
C PRO A 138 -1.02 -20.48 18.32
N ALA A 139 0.10 -20.32 19.03
CA ALA A 139 0.34 -19.20 19.94
C ALA A 139 0.33 -17.85 19.18
N ALA A 140 1.00 -17.77 18.03
CA ALA A 140 1.01 -16.57 17.19
C ALA A 140 -0.41 -16.23 16.71
N ARG A 141 -1.17 -17.21 16.19
CA ARG A 141 -2.50 -16.98 15.60
C ARG A 141 -3.56 -16.61 16.65
N HIS A 142 -3.58 -17.29 17.80
CA HIS A 142 -4.68 -17.17 18.77
C HIS A 142 -4.39 -16.21 19.91
N VAL A 143 -3.12 -15.95 20.23
CA VAL A 143 -2.72 -15.12 21.36
C VAL A 143 -2.03 -13.84 20.94
N ILE A 144 -0.97 -13.94 20.10
CA ILE A 144 -0.09 -12.80 19.82
C ILE A 144 -0.68 -11.89 18.73
N LEU A 145 -1.04 -12.42 17.56
CA LEU A 145 -1.50 -11.60 16.43
C LEU A 145 -2.77 -10.79 16.73
N PRO A 146 -3.82 -11.32 17.40
CA PRO A 146 -5.00 -10.52 17.71
C PRO A 146 -4.68 -9.30 18.60
N GLN A 147 -3.77 -9.45 19.54
CA GLN A 147 -3.31 -8.36 20.40
C GLN A 147 -2.37 -7.40 19.65
N ALA A 148 -1.43 -7.94 18.90
CA ALA A 148 -0.50 -7.20 18.07
C ALA A 148 -1.21 -6.32 17.03
N LEU A 149 -2.24 -6.82 16.37
CA LEU A 149 -3.02 -6.04 15.40
C LEU A 149 -3.71 -4.84 16.04
N ARG A 150 -4.22 -4.98 17.26
CA ARG A 150 -4.77 -3.84 18.02
C ARG A 150 -3.69 -2.81 18.34
N GLY A 151 -2.50 -3.24 18.75
CA GLY A 151 -1.35 -2.36 18.98
C GLY A 151 -0.77 -1.73 17.73
N ALA A 152 -1.07 -2.32 16.55
CA ALA A 152 -0.58 -1.89 15.25
C ALA A 152 -1.57 -0.99 14.47
N ILE A 153 -2.76 -0.67 14.99
CA ILE A 153 -3.80 0.08 14.25
C ILE A 153 -3.23 1.39 13.67
N THR A 154 -2.58 2.21 14.48
CA THR A 154 -2.02 3.49 14.03
C THR A 154 -0.92 3.31 12.98
N PRO A 155 0.13 2.49 13.18
CA PRO A 155 1.15 2.31 12.14
C PRO A 155 0.62 1.61 10.88
N LEU A 156 -0.38 0.71 10.98
CA LEU A 156 -1.05 0.13 9.82
C LEU A 156 -1.81 1.20 9.03
N GLY A 157 -2.57 2.06 9.71
CA GLY A 157 -3.29 3.16 9.07
C GLY A 157 -2.34 4.13 8.37
N ASN A 158 -1.22 4.49 9.00
CA ASN A 158 -0.19 5.33 8.37
C ASN A 158 0.38 4.65 7.11
N THR A 159 0.54 3.33 7.12
CA THR A 159 1.00 2.57 5.95
C THR A 159 -0.05 2.59 4.84
N VAL A 160 -1.35 2.47 5.14
CA VAL A 160 -2.44 2.58 4.16
C VAL A 160 -2.49 3.98 3.55
N ILE A 161 -2.35 5.03 4.36
CA ILE A 161 -2.27 6.41 3.88
C ILE A 161 -1.09 6.60 2.92
N ALA A 162 0.09 6.10 3.30
CA ALA A 162 1.28 6.16 2.45
C ALA A 162 1.09 5.37 1.14
N LEU A 163 0.51 4.17 1.21
CA LEU A 163 0.19 3.35 0.04
C LEU A 163 -0.78 4.08 -0.90
N THR A 164 -1.83 4.69 -0.36
CA THR A 164 -2.81 5.44 -1.15
C THR A 164 -2.16 6.60 -1.92
N LYS A 165 -1.24 7.34 -1.29
CA LYS A 165 -0.46 8.38 -1.98
C LYS A 165 0.47 7.77 -3.04
N ASN A 166 1.09 6.64 -2.74
CA ASN A 166 2.02 5.95 -3.63
C ASN A 166 1.35 5.29 -4.85
N THR A 167 0.00 5.22 -4.91
CA THR A 167 -0.69 4.80 -6.14
C THR A 167 -0.38 5.70 -7.34
N THR A 168 0.01 6.96 -7.11
CA THR A 168 0.46 7.90 -8.14
C THR A 168 1.71 7.42 -8.90
N VAL A 169 2.51 6.53 -8.30
CA VAL A 169 3.69 5.96 -8.96
C VAL A 169 3.28 4.96 -10.05
N ALA A 170 2.03 4.48 -10.06
CA ALA A 170 1.53 3.58 -11.09
C ALA A 170 1.51 4.22 -12.48
N ALA A 171 1.52 5.56 -12.59
CA ALA A 171 1.75 6.25 -13.87
C ALA A 171 3.05 5.81 -14.55
N ALA A 172 4.11 5.49 -13.79
CA ALA A 172 5.36 4.97 -14.34
C ALA A 172 5.20 3.55 -14.97
N ALA A 173 4.16 2.82 -14.61
CA ALA A 173 3.78 1.54 -15.19
C ALA A 173 2.69 1.69 -16.28
N SER A 174 2.53 2.87 -16.86
CA SER A 174 1.51 3.16 -17.88
C SER A 174 0.06 2.94 -17.43
N VAL A 175 -0.21 3.00 -16.13
CA VAL A 175 -1.58 2.97 -15.60
C VAL A 175 -2.21 4.34 -15.72
N ALA A 176 -3.40 4.40 -16.32
CA ALA A 176 -4.20 5.64 -16.43
C ALA A 176 -4.84 5.95 -15.06
N GLU A 177 -4.14 6.71 -14.25
CA GLU A 177 -4.54 7.14 -12.90
C GLU A 177 -4.42 8.67 -12.75
N ALA A 178 -4.87 9.22 -11.63
CA ALA A 178 -5.04 10.66 -11.47
C ALA A 178 -3.77 11.49 -11.70
N SER A 179 -2.58 11.05 -11.23
CA SER A 179 -1.36 11.85 -11.43
C SER A 179 -0.87 11.81 -12.88
N GLY A 180 -1.09 10.71 -13.60
CA GLY A 180 -0.83 10.61 -15.02
C GLY A 180 -1.73 11.53 -15.84
N LEU A 181 -3.03 11.55 -15.50
CA LEU A 181 -3.99 12.47 -16.12
C LEU A 181 -3.63 13.93 -15.83
N MET A 182 -3.33 14.29 -14.59
CA MET A 182 -2.89 15.64 -14.20
C MET A 182 -1.70 16.11 -15.04
N LYS A 183 -0.68 15.26 -15.18
CA LYS A 183 0.51 15.59 -16.00
C LYS A 183 0.14 15.88 -17.45
N ARG A 184 -0.70 15.03 -18.04
CA ARG A 184 -1.19 15.22 -19.41
C ARG A 184 -1.97 16.52 -19.56
N MET A 185 -2.87 16.83 -18.65
CA MET A 185 -3.63 18.08 -18.68
C MET A 185 -2.72 19.32 -18.58
N ILE A 186 -1.71 19.28 -17.71
CA ILE A 186 -0.73 20.37 -17.58
C ILE A 186 0.11 20.52 -18.86
N GLU A 187 0.49 19.40 -19.50
CA GLU A 187 1.26 19.41 -20.75
C GLU A 187 0.51 20.10 -21.89
N PHE A 188 -0.78 19.83 -22.03
CA PHE A 188 -1.61 20.41 -23.10
C PHE A 188 -2.24 21.77 -22.75
N SER A 189 -2.32 22.12 -21.47
CA SER A 189 -2.97 23.35 -20.98
C SER A 189 -2.15 24.04 -19.88
N PRO A 190 -0.91 24.46 -20.17
CA PRO A 190 -0.02 25.03 -19.17
C PRO A 190 -0.51 26.35 -18.58
N ASP A 191 -1.34 27.11 -19.31
CA ASP A 191 -1.91 28.40 -18.86
C ASP A 191 -2.78 28.28 -17.60
N VAL A 192 -3.34 27.11 -17.35
CA VAL A 192 -4.22 26.81 -16.22
C VAL A 192 -3.63 25.76 -15.27
N MET A 193 -2.33 25.56 -15.31
CA MET A 193 -1.59 24.56 -14.53
C MET A 193 -1.94 24.60 -13.04
N VAL A 194 -2.06 25.78 -12.43
CA VAL A 194 -2.37 25.92 -11.00
C VAL A 194 -3.77 25.39 -10.69
N ALA A 195 -4.76 25.69 -11.55
CA ALA A 195 -6.12 25.20 -11.36
C ALA A 195 -6.20 23.67 -11.51
N ILE A 196 -5.49 23.10 -12.49
CA ILE A 196 -5.36 21.66 -12.66
C ILE A 196 -4.74 21.04 -11.40
N PHE A 197 -3.60 21.55 -10.97
CA PHE A 197 -2.91 21.03 -9.77
C PHE A 197 -3.82 21.06 -8.54
N LEU A 198 -4.51 22.17 -8.28
CA LEU A 198 -5.42 22.30 -7.13
C LEU A 198 -6.59 21.31 -7.21
N THR A 199 -7.13 21.06 -8.40
CA THR A 199 -8.20 20.07 -8.59
C THR A 199 -7.76 18.68 -8.17
N PHE A 200 -6.58 18.24 -8.63
CA PHE A 200 -6.04 16.94 -8.26
C PHE A 200 -5.57 16.88 -6.80
N ALA A 201 -4.99 17.94 -6.26
CA ALA A 201 -4.62 18.02 -4.86
C ALA A 201 -5.84 17.88 -3.94
N ILE A 202 -6.93 18.59 -4.23
CA ILE A 202 -8.20 18.44 -3.50
C ILE A 202 -8.74 17.02 -3.64
N GLY A 203 -8.74 16.44 -4.84
CA GLY A 203 -9.17 15.06 -5.07
C GLY A 203 -8.41 14.05 -4.22
N PHE A 204 -7.08 14.16 -4.12
CA PHE A 204 -6.28 13.31 -3.23
C PHE A 204 -6.57 13.57 -1.75
N CYS A 205 -6.79 14.82 -1.33
CA CYS A 205 -7.20 15.13 0.02
C CYS A 205 -8.54 14.48 0.39
N LEU A 206 -9.52 14.49 -0.54
CA LEU A 206 -10.82 13.83 -0.33
C LEU A 206 -10.73 12.32 -0.17
N ILE A 207 -9.71 11.68 -0.74
CA ILE A 207 -9.47 10.23 -0.56
C ILE A 207 -8.69 9.97 0.73
N VAL A 208 -7.62 10.73 1.00
CA VAL A 208 -6.67 10.43 2.08
C VAL A 208 -7.19 10.86 3.45
N ILE A 209 -7.90 12.01 3.54
CA ILE A 209 -8.42 12.51 4.83
C ILE A 209 -9.39 11.51 5.49
N PRO A 210 -10.39 10.94 4.77
CA PRO A 210 -11.27 9.93 5.38
C PRO A 210 -10.51 8.70 5.90
N ILE A 211 -9.48 8.23 5.20
CA ILE A 211 -8.64 7.12 5.66
C ILE A 211 -7.94 7.50 6.97
N GLY A 212 -7.41 8.72 7.07
CA GLY A 212 -6.78 9.23 8.28
C GLY A 212 -7.76 9.32 9.45
N LEU A 213 -8.96 9.87 9.24
CA LEU A 213 -10.01 9.97 10.26
C LEU A 213 -10.47 8.59 10.74
N LEU A 214 -10.67 7.64 9.81
CA LEU A 214 -11.02 6.25 10.15
C LEU A 214 -9.92 5.58 10.96
N THR A 215 -8.65 5.81 10.62
CA THR A 215 -7.51 5.27 11.36
C THR A 215 -7.46 5.83 12.79
N THR A 216 -7.65 7.14 12.94
CA THR A 216 -7.69 7.80 14.26
C THR A 216 -8.84 7.26 15.09
N TRP A 217 -10.05 7.21 14.54
CA TRP A 217 -11.21 6.65 15.22
C TRP A 217 -11.00 5.18 15.63
N ALA A 218 -10.46 4.35 14.74
CA ALA A 218 -10.17 2.95 15.06
C ALA A 218 -9.09 2.82 16.15
N SER A 219 -8.09 3.70 16.13
CA SER A 219 -7.04 3.74 17.15
C SER A 219 -7.60 4.11 18.52
N GLU A 220 -8.46 5.12 18.60
CA GLU A 220 -9.08 5.53 19.87
C GLU A 220 -9.99 4.45 20.44
N LYS A 221 -10.71 3.72 19.58
CA LYS A 221 -11.71 2.73 20.01
C LYS A 221 -11.12 1.36 20.33
N TRP A 222 -10.10 0.92 19.60
CA TRP A 222 -9.63 -0.47 19.63
C TRP A 222 -8.14 -0.65 19.94
N ALA A 223 -7.34 0.41 19.92
CA ALA A 223 -5.94 0.27 20.28
C ALA A 223 -5.82 -0.03 21.81
N VAL A 224 -4.79 -0.80 22.13
CA VAL A 224 -4.47 -1.07 23.54
C VAL A 224 -4.00 0.22 24.18
N ALA A 225 -4.65 0.65 25.27
CA ALA A 225 -4.17 1.76 26.09
C ALA A 225 -2.75 1.42 26.59
N ARG A 226 -1.82 2.34 26.39
CA ARG A 226 -0.43 2.23 26.86
C ARG A 226 -0.33 2.66 28.32
#